data_e40cb89e3a9623d7d3b616f469d7e255
#
_entry.id   e40cb89e3a9623d7d3b616f469d7e255
#
_cell.length_a   1.000
_cell.length_b   1.000
_cell.length_c   1.000
_cell.angle_alpha   90.00
_cell.angle_beta   90.00
_cell.angle_gamma   90.00
#
_symmetry.space_group_name_H-M   'P 1'
#
loop_
_entity.id
_entity.type
_entity.pdbx_description
1 polymer ?
#
loop_
_entity_poly.entity_id
_entity_poly.type
_entity_poly.pdbx_seq_one_letter_code
_entity_poly.pdbx_strand_id
1 'polypeptide(L)'
;MSEGVEWALHSCVNLAWSGPDRAVSAARLAAWHDLPAAYLNKQLQALARAGILTSSPGPRGGFRLARPLAAVSLMDVVAAVEGPEEAFRCAEIRRRGPGADGPTAEGAAADCAIAHAMSRAELAWRKALAAQNLDEIRQQAERQAPEAPQRLRAWLAAQ
;
A
#
# COMPACT_ATOMS: atom_id res chain seq x y z
N MET A 1 9.10 2.43 -3.35
CA MET A 1 7.78 2.59 -2.70
C MET A 1 7.32 4.02 -2.95
N SER A 2 6.16 4.16 -3.56
CA SER A 2 5.61 5.47 -3.97
C SER A 2 4.87 6.16 -2.81
N GLU A 3 4.68 7.49 -2.91
CA GLU A 3 3.81 8.26 -2.00
C GLU A 3 2.38 7.68 -1.94
N GLY A 4 1.93 7.03 -3.02
CA GLY A 4 0.63 6.38 -3.07
C GLY A 4 0.42 5.30 -2.01
N VAL A 5 1.48 4.61 -1.58
CA VAL A 5 1.41 3.64 -0.48
C VAL A 5 1.17 4.33 0.85
N GLU A 6 1.90 5.42 1.13
CA GLU A 6 1.70 6.22 2.34
C GLU A 6 0.26 6.73 2.44
N TRP A 7 -0.24 7.31 1.34
CA TRP A 7 -1.61 7.84 1.29
C TRP A 7 -2.67 6.75 1.46
N ALA A 8 -2.43 5.55 0.90
CA ALA A 8 -3.31 4.40 1.06
C ALA A 8 -3.34 3.90 2.52
N LEU A 9 -2.19 3.80 3.17
CA LEU A 9 -2.07 3.39 4.58
C LEU A 9 -2.81 4.36 5.50
N HIS A 10 -2.55 5.67 5.37
CA HIS A 10 -3.25 6.70 6.14
C HIS A 10 -4.76 6.67 5.89
N SER A 11 -5.20 6.46 4.65
CA SER A 11 -6.62 6.37 4.32
C SER A 11 -7.29 5.18 4.98
N CYS A 12 -6.65 4.02 5.05
CA CYS A 12 -7.18 2.85 5.75
C CYS A 12 -7.38 3.13 7.26
N VAL A 13 -6.40 3.76 7.91
CA VAL A 13 -6.49 4.16 9.32
C VAL A 13 -7.60 5.19 9.52
N ASN A 14 -7.71 6.20 8.67
CA ASN A 14 -8.77 7.22 8.73
C ASN A 14 -10.16 6.62 8.53
N LEU A 15 -10.31 5.64 7.63
CA LEU A 15 -11.57 4.93 7.44
C LEU A 15 -11.95 4.12 8.69
N ALA A 16 -10.99 3.50 9.37
CA ALA A 16 -11.26 2.84 10.65
C ALA A 16 -11.73 3.84 11.72
N TRP A 17 -11.10 4.99 11.81
CA TRP A 17 -11.49 6.06 12.75
C TRP A 17 -12.84 6.69 12.43
N SER A 18 -13.26 6.71 11.16
CA SER A 18 -14.55 7.28 10.76
C SER A 18 -15.75 6.43 11.21
N GLY A 19 -15.52 5.17 11.55
CA GLY A 19 -16.53 4.19 11.94
C GLY A 19 -16.89 3.20 10.83
N PRO A 20 -17.36 1.98 11.21
CA PRO A 20 -17.54 0.87 10.26
C PRO A 20 -18.64 1.14 9.21
N ASP A 21 -19.68 1.88 9.59
CA ASP A 21 -20.84 2.11 8.72
C ASP A 21 -20.72 3.37 7.85
N ARG A 22 -19.70 4.19 8.07
CA ARG A 22 -19.53 5.45 7.37
C ARG A 22 -18.70 5.30 6.11
N ALA A 23 -19.32 5.53 4.95
CA ALA A 23 -18.56 5.72 3.72
C ALA A 23 -17.98 7.14 3.66
N VAL A 24 -16.70 7.26 3.26
CA VAL A 24 -16.01 8.55 3.10
C VAL A 24 -15.53 8.68 1.66
N SER A 25 -15.88 9.79 0.99
CA SER A 25 -15.46 10.02 -0.39
C SER A 25 -13.95 10.26 -0.48
N ALA A 26 -13.36 9.91 -1.64
CA ALA A 26 -11.94 10.20 -1.91
C ALA A 26 -11.61 11.69 -1.77
N ALA A 27 -12.52 12.57 -2.18
CA ALA A 27 -12.33 14.02 -2.06
C ALA A 27 -12.21 14.46 -0.59
N ARG A 28 -13.02 13.89 0.31
CA ARG A 28 -12.95 14.20 1.75
C ARG A 28 -11.69 13.64 2.39
N LEU A 29 -11.29 12.41 2.07
CA LEU A 29 -10.03 11.84 2.56
C LEU A 29 -8.83 12.65 2.06
N ALA A 30 -8.86 13.07 0.80
CA ALA A 30 -7.81 13.91 0.22
C ALA A 30 -7.74 15.28 0.89
N ALA A 31 -8.88 15.94 1.10
CA ALA A 31 -8.93 17.25 1.76
C ALA A 31 -8.42 17.21 3.21
N TRP A 32 -8.59 16.09 3.91
CA TRP A 32 -8.04 15.93 5.27
C TRP A 32 -6.52 16.03 5.33
N HIS A 33 -5.84 15.61 4.26
CA HIS A 33 -4.38 15.58 4.16
C HIS A 33 -3.81 16.58 3.14
N ASP A 34 -4.65 17.46 2.57
CA ASP A 34 -4.27 18.37 1.48
C ASP A 34 -3.64 17.64 0.28
N LEU A 35 -4.29 16.54 -0.15
CA LEU A 35 -3.82 15.70 -1.26
C LEU A 35 -4.63 15.92 -2.54
N PRO A 36 -4.05 15.63 -3.73
CA PRO A 36 -4.78 15.62 -4.98
C PRO A 36 -5.84 14.51 -5.01
N ALA A 37 -7.12 14.88 -4.96
CA ALA A 37 -8.24 13.94 -4.83
C ALA A 37 -8.30 12.89 -5.94
N ALA A 38 -7.99 13.25 -7.20
CA ALA A 38 -7.97 12.32 -8.33
C ALA A 38 -6.90 11.23 -8.17
N TYR A 39 -5.72 11.62 -7.68
CA TYR A 39 -4.63 10.68 -7.45
C TYR A 39 -4.92 9.76 -6.26
N LEU A 40 -5.41 10.30 -5.14
CA LEU A 40 -5.83 9.48 -4.00
C LEU A 40 -6.93 8.49 -4.39
N ASN A 41 -7.92 8.93 -5.18
CA ASN A 41 -8.98 8.06 -5.65
C ASN A 41 -8.46 6.85 -6.44
N LYS A 42 -7.40 7.02 -7.24
CA LYS A 42 -6.74 5.90 -7.94
C LYS A 42 -6.21 4.84 -6.95
N GLN A 43 -5.60 5.26 -5.84
CA GLN A 43 -5.09 4.36 -4.82
C GLN A 43 -6.23 3.65 -4.07
N LEU A 44 -7.28 4.39 -3.70
CA LEU A 44 -8.46 3.81 -3.04
C LEU A 44 -9.18 2.79 -3.93
N GLN A 45 -9.25 3.03 -5.24
CA GLN A 45 -9.77 2.05 -6.21
C GLN A 45 -8.87 0.80 -6.31
N ALA A 46 -7.56 0.95 -6.21
CA ALA A 46 -6.65 -0.19 -6.15
C ALA A 46 -6.89 -1.05 -4.88
N LEU A 47 -7.04 -0.40 -3.73
CA LEU A 47 -7.41 -1.08 -2.48
C LEU A 47 -8.78 -1.77 -2.57
N ALA A 48 -9.75 -1.17 -3.27
CA ALA A 48 -11.07 -1.76 -3.47
C ALA A 48 -11.00 -3.01 -4.37
N ARG A 49 -10.21 -2.97 -5.45
CA ARG A 49 -9.98 -4.16 -6.30
C ARG A 49 -9.28 -5.29 -5.53
N ALA A 50 -8.43 -4.97 -4.57
CA ALA A 50 -7.75 -5.94 -3.71
C ALA A 50 -8.62 -6.45 -2.54
N GLY A 51 -9.88 -6.00 -2.42
CA GLY A 51 -10.78 -6.42 -1.35
C GLY A 51 -10.40 -5.87 0.04
N ILE A 52 -9.58 -4.83 0.11
CA ILE A 52 -9.24 -4.12 1.35
C ILE A 52 -10.33 -3.10 1.68
N LEU A 53 -10.85 -2.43 0.64
CA LEU A 53 -11.96 -1.49 0.74
C LEU A 53 -13.18 -1.99 -0.05
N THR A 54 -14.34 -1.44 0.28
CA THR A 54 -15.53 -1.43 -0.59
C THR A 54 -15.81 0.00 -1.03
N SER A 55 -16.33 0.17 -2.25
CA SER A 55 -16.79 1.45 -2.75
C SER A 55 -18.29 1.42 -3.01
N SER A 56 -18.98 2.50 -2.69
CA SER A 56 -20.40 2.70 -2.99
C SER A 56 -20.58 3.99 -3.79
N PRO A 57 -21.43 3.98 -4.84
CA PRO A 57 -21.70 5.17 -5.65
C PRO A 57 -22.67 6.14 -4.95
N GLY A 58 -22.77 7.35 -5.52
CA GLY A 58 -23.77 8.35 -5.16
C GLY A 58 -23.29 9.42 -4.19
N PRO A 59 -24.13 10.42 -3.90
CA PRO A 59 -23.76 11.59 -3.07
C PRO A 59 -23.36 11.25 -1.64
N ARG A 60 -23.89 10.17 -1.09
CA ARG A 60 -23.53 9.61 0.22
C ARG A 60 -22.61 8.39 0.12
N GLY A 61 -22.10 8.13 -1.08
CA GLY A 61 -21.15 7.05 -1.36
C GLY A 61 -19.73 7.40 -0.94
N GLY A 62 -18.83 6.47 -1.22
CA GLY A 62 -17.41 6.57 -0.90
C GLY A 62 -16.81 5.21 -0.57
N PHE A 63 -15.75 5.23 0.20
CA PHE A 63 -14.99 4.04 0.59
C PHE A 63 -15.21 3.68 2.05
N ARG A 64 -15.22 2.39 2.33
CA ARG A 64 -15.25 1.79 3.67
C ARG A 64 -14.28 0.63 3.72
N LEU A 65 -13.84 0.25 4.90
CA LEU A 65 -13.11 -1.00 5.07
C LEU A 65 -14.00 -2.20 4.69
N ALA A 66 -13.46 -3.12 3.88
CA ALA A 66 -14.14 -4.37 3.52
C ALA A 66 -13.93 -5.47 4.57
N ARG A 67 -12.84 -5.34 5.35
CA ARG A 67 -12.45 -6.29 6.39
C ARG A 67 -11.76 -5.56 7.55
N PRO A 68 -11.68 -6.16 8.77
CA PRO A 68 -11.00 -5.55 9.91
C PRO A 68 -9.53 -5.26 9.60
N LEU A 69 -8.98 -4.15 10.13
CA LEU A 69 -7.56 -3.78 9.94
C LEU A 69 -6.59 -4.86 10.44
N ALA A 70 -6.96 -5.64 11.45
CA ALA A 70 -6.18 -6.79 11.92
C ALA A 70 -6.00 -7.88 10.85
N ALA A 71 -6.87 -7.93 9.84
CA ALA A 71 -6.78 -8.86 8.71
C ALA A 71 -6.12 -8.24 7.46
N VAL A 72 -5.54 -7.04 7.58
CA VAL A 72 -4.85 -6.32 6.49
C VAL A 72 -3.42 -6.05 6.90
N SER A 73 -2.46 -6.66 6.20
CA SER A 73 -1.04 -6.40 6.42
C SER A 73 -0.56 -5.15 5.65
N LEU A 74 0.59 -4.60 6.05
CA LEU A 74 1.27 -3.56 5.26
C LEU A 74 1.58 -4.07 3.84
N MET A 75 1.94 -5.36 3.71
CA MET A 75 2.24 -5.96 2.40
C MET A 75 1.00 -6.01 1.48
N ASP A 76 -0.20 -6.27 2.03
CA ASP A 76 -1.44 -6.24 1.25
C ASP A 76 -1.67 -4.88 0.61
N VAL A 77 -1.43 -3.80 1.36
CA VAL A 77 -1.58 -2.42 0.84
C VAL A 77 -0.52 -2.10 -0.20
N VAL A 78 0.74 -2.48 0.05
CA VAL A 78 1.84 -2.28 -0.92
C VAL A 78 1.54 -3.02 -2.22
N ALA A 79 1.15 -4.29 -2.15
CA ALA A 79 0.82 -5.10 -3.33
C ALA A 79 -0.38 -4.54 -4.09
N ALA A 80 -1.38 -4.02 -3.39
CA ALA A 80 -2.55 -3.41 -4.03
C ALA A 80 -2.21 -2.13 -4.82
N VAL A 81 -1.29 -1.30 -4.28
CA VAL A 81 -0.92 0.00 -4.85
C VAL A 81 0.15 -0.11 -5.93
N GLU A 82 1.20 -0.88 -5.67
CA GLU A 82 2.38 -0.99 -6.56
C GLU A 82 2.35 -2.20 -7.47
N GLY A 83 1.48 -3.17 -7.17
CA GLY A 83 1.43 -4.45 -7.87
C GLY A 83 2.21 -5.54 -7.14
N PRO A 84 2.03 -6.81 -7.55
CA PRO A 84 2.66 -7.98 -6.92
C PRO A 84 4.11 -8.19 -7.38
N GLU A 85 4.57 -7.41 -8.34
CA GLU A 85 5.84 -7.63 -9.01
C GLU A 85 7.04 -7.34 -8.10
N GLU A 86 8.17 -8.00 -8.37
CA GLU A 86 9.42 -7.75 -7.67
C GLU A 86 9.96 -6.35 -7.98
N ALA A 87 10.52 -5.67 -6.96
CA ALA A 87 11.13 -4.35 -7.12
C ALA A 87 12.41 -4.41 -7.97
N PHE A 88 13.18 -5.50 -7.86
CA PHE A 88 14.37 -5.73 -8.67
C PHE A 88 14.05 -6.69 -9.82
N ARG A 89 14.25 -6.23 -11.05
CA ARG A 89 14.13 -7.04 -12.27
C ARG A 89 15.51 -7.20 -12.91
N CYS A 90 16.04 -8.41 -12.91
CA CYS A 90 17.29 -8.71 -13.58
C CYS A 90 17.11 -8.63 -15.09
N ALA A 91 17.83 -7.70 -15.74
CA ALA A 91 17.82 -7.54 -17.19
C ALA A 91 18.92 -8.36 -17.91
N GLU A 92 19.59 -9.26 -17.18
CA GLU A 92 20.70 -10.10 -17.67
C GLU A 92 21.74 -9.32 -18.49
N ILE A 93 22.21 -8.20 -17.95
CA ILE A 93 23.17 -7.32 -18.63
C ILE A 93 24.49 -8.03 -18.98
N ARG A 94 24.81 -9.14 -18.28
CA ARG A 94 25.98 -10.00 -18.59
C ARG A 94 25.93 -10.63 -19.99
N ARG A 95 24.75 -10.70 -20.60
CA ARG A 95 24.55 -11.19 -21.98
C ARG A 95 24.66 -10.09 -23.02
N ARG A 96 25.12 -8.90 -22.66
CA ARG A 96 25.23 -7.75 -23.53
C ARG A 96 26.67 -7.26 -23.59
N GLY A 97 27.08 -6.80 -24.78
CA GLY A 97 28.40 -6.22 -25.03
C GLY A 97 29.54 -7.22 -25.02
N PRO A 98 30.80 -6.75 -24.98
CA PRO A 98 32.00 -7.60 -25.11
C PRO A 98 32.19 -8.66 -24.03
N GLY A 99 31.49 -8.54 -22.90
CA GLY A 99 31.54 -9.55 -21.82
C GLY A 99 30.60 -10.73 -22.01
N ALA A 100 29.77 -10.71 -23.08
CA ALA A 100 28.79 -11.77 -23.34
C ALA A 100 29.41 -13.08 -23.87
N ASP A 101 30.62 -13.01 -24.45
CA ASP A 101 31.30 -14.13 -25.16
C ASP A 101 32.12 -15.02 -24.23
N GLY A 102 31.98 -14.86 -22.88
CA GLY A 102 32.70 -15.66 -21.90
C GLY A 102 32.07 -17.03 -21.61
N PRO A 103 32.81 -17.97 -20.99
CA PRO A 103 32.31 -19.32 -20.64
C PRO A 103 31.11 -19.34 -19.66
N THR A 104 30.69 -18.21 -19.15
CA THR A 104 29.51 -18.03 -18.28
C THR A 104 28.21 -17.79 -19.06
N ALA A 105 28.25 -17.76 -20.42
CA ALA A 105 27.09 -17.42 -21.25
C ALA A 105 26.05 -18.57 -21.34
N GLU A 106 26.48 -19.83 -21.24
CA GLU A 106 25.63 -21.01 -21.30
C GLU A 106 25.26 -21.49 -19.90
N GLY A 107 24.09 -21.10 -19.40
CA GLY A 107 23.59 -21.51 -18.07
C GLY A 107 23.45 -20.37 -17.04
N ALA A 108 23.88 -19.19 -17.38
CA ALA A 108 24.06 -18.06 -16.45
C ALA A 108 22.76 -17.39 -15.95
N ALA A 109 21.59 -17.74 -16.46
CA ALA A 109 20.33 -17.14 -16.00
C ALA A 109 19.93 -17.57 -14.57
N ALA A 110 20.34 -18.78 -14.17
CA ALA A 110 20.04 -19.35 -12.86
C ALA A 110 21.00 -18.88 -11.74
N ASP A 111 22.22 -18.42 -12.06
CA ASP A 111 23.29 -18.22 -11.09
C ASP A 111 23.84 -16.79 -11.01
N CYS A 112 22.98 -15.76 -11.17
CA CYS A 112 23.42 -14.40 -10.93
C CYS A 112 23.46 -14.09 -9.43
N ALA A 113 24.67 -13.98 -8.87
CA ALA A 113 24.86 -13.66 -7.45
C ALA A 113 24.16 -12.35 -7.03
N ILE A 114 24.10 -11.36 -7.94
CA ILE A 114 23.37 -10.09 -7.71
C ILE A 114 21.86 -10.35 -7.67
N ALA A 115 21.31 -11.10 -8.63
CA ALA A 115 19.89 -11.43 -8.64
C ALA A 115 19.50 -12.22 -7.39
N HIS A 116 20.28 -13.22 -6.99
CA HIS A 116 20.07 -13.97 -5.75
C HIS A 116 20.12 -13.09 -4.49
N ALA A 117 21.09 -12.17 -4.41
CA ALA A 117 21.18 -11.25 -3.28
C ALA A 117 19.97 -10.32 -3.21
N MET A 118 19.53 -9.76 -4.36
CA MET A 118 18.36 -8.89 -4.44
C MET A 118 17.05 -9.62 -4.13
N SER A 119 16.88 -10.86 -4.63
CA SER A 119 15.68 -11.66 -4.31
C SER A 119 15.59 -12.01 -2.82
N ARG A 120 16.73 -12.31 -2.16
CA ARG A 120 16.75 -12.53 -0.70
C ARG A 120 16.37 -11.26 0.07
N ALA A 121 16.89 -10.10 -0.33
CA ALA A 121 16.55 -8.81 0.29
C ALA A 121 15.06 -8.48 0.09
N GLU A 122 14.54 -8.68 -1.11
CA GLU A 122 13.12 -8.52 -1.44
C GLU A 122 12.24 -9.41 -0.56
N LEU A 123 12.59 -10.69 -0.43
CA LEU A 123 11.85 -11.63 0.41
C LEU A 123 11.85 -11.22 1.89
N ALA A 124 12.98 -10.77 2.41
CA ALA A 124 13.08 -10.29 3.79
C ALA A 124 12.19 -9.05 4.03
N TRP A 125 12.22 -8.10 3.10
CA TRP A 125 11.39 -6.91 3.13
C TRP A 125 9.89 -7.25 3.07
N ARG A 126 9.47 -8.12 2.13
CA ARG A 126 8.07 -8.58 2.02
C ARG A 126 7.59 -9.29 3.28
N LYS A 127 8.43 -10.15 3.87
CA LYS A 127 8.12 -10.82 5.14
C LYS A 127 7.92 -9.83 6.28
N ALA A 128 8.78 -8.81 6.38
CA ALA A 128 8.67 -7.79 7.41
C ALA A 128 7.38 -6.97 7.29
N LEU A 129 6.95 -6.63 6.06
CA LEU A 129 5.68 -5.94 5.82
C LEU A 129 4.47 -6.84 6.07
N ALA A 130 4.55 -8.12 5.71
CA ALA A 130 3.45 -9.07 5.91
C ALA A 130 3.24 -9.42 7.40
N ALA A 131 4.27 -9.28 8.22
CA ALA A 131 4.20 -9.55 9.66
C ALA A 131 3.54 -8.43 10.47
N GLN A 132 3.28 -7.27 9.87
CA GLN A 132 2.65 -6.12 10.53
C GLN A 132 1.26 -5.89 9.96
N ASN A 133 0.24 -5.83 10.82
CA ASN A 133 -1.12 -5.51 10.40
C ASN A 133 -1.48 -4.04 10.68
N LEU A 134 -2.48 -3.54 9.97
CA LEU A 134 -2.89 -2.13 10.09
C LEU A 134 -3.55 -1.78 11.42
N ASP A 135 -4.07 -2.76 12.17
CA ASP A 135 -4.65 -2.49 13.48
C ASP A 135 -3.57 -2.16 14.53
N GLU A 136 -2.43 -2.82 14.47
CA GLU A 136 -1.26 -2.50 15.30
C GLU A 136 -0.77 -1.07 15.01
N ILE A 137 -0.71 -0.70 13.72
CA ILE A 137 -0.32 0.66 13.30
C ILE A 137 -1.35 1.69 13.79
N ARG A 138 -2.66 1.41 13.64
CA ARG A 138 -3.73 2.27 14.15
C ARG A 138 -3.62 2.48 15.66
N GLN A 139 -3.42 1.41 16.42
CA GLN A 139 -3.24 1.48 17.87
C GLN A 139 -2.01 2.30 18.28
N GLN A 140 -0.92 2.15 17.53
CA GLN A 140 0.28 2.96 17.77
C GLN A 140 0.03 4.44 17.46
N ALA A 141 -0.66 4.76 16.36
CA ALA A 141 -1.02 6.13 16.02
C ALA A 141 -1.93 6.76 17.10
N GLU A 142 -2.88 6.01 17.65
CA GLU A 142 -3.74 6.46 18.75
C GLU A 142 -2.97 6.69 20.05
N ARG A 143 -1.94 5.92 20.34
CA ARG A 143 -1.05 6.19 21.49
C ARG A 143 -0.22 7.47 21.32
N GLN A 144 0.18 7.78 20.07
CA GLN A 144 0.96 8.98 19.75
C GLN A 144 0.11 10.25 19.67
N ALA A 145 -1.13 10.13 19.22
CA ALA A 145 -2.09 11.22 19.05
C ALA A 145 -3.51 10.78 19.45
N PRO A 146 -3.83 10.70 20.75
CA PRO A 146 -5.10 10.14 21.23
C PRO A 146 -6.34 10.90 20.72
N GLU A 147 -6.20 12.18 20.42
CA GLU A 147 -7.27 13.04 19.91
C GLU A 147 -7.52 12.89 18.40
N ALA A 148 -6.59 12.29 17.62
CA ALA A 148 -6.68 12.22 16.17
C ALA A 148 -7.98 11.58 15.65
N PRO A 149 -8.49 10.46 16.20
CA PRO A 149 -9.76 9.89 15.77
C PRO A 149 -10.94 10.82 15.98
N GLN A 150 -10.97 11.54 17.12
CA GLN A 150 -12.05 12.48 17.43
C GLN A 150 -12.01 13.71 16.52
N ARG A 151 -10.83 14.26 16.28
CA ARG A 151 -10.62 15.38 15.34
C ARG A 151 -11.10 15.04 13.92
N LEU A 152 -10.74 13.85 13.42
CA LEU A 152 -11.19 13.39 12.11
C LEU A 152 -12.72 13.28 12.06
N ARG A 153 -13.35 12.64 13.05
CA ARG A 153 -14.82 12.50 13.10
C ARG A 153 -15.53 13.86 13.17
N ALA A 154 -15.03 14.78 13.97
CA ALA A 154 -15.57 16.14 14.06
C ALA A 154 -15.48 16.89 12.72
N TRP A 155 -14.31 16.82 12.08
CA TRP A 155 -14.09 17.43 10.77
C TRP A 155 -15.01 16.81 9.71
N LEU A 156 -15.13 15.47 9.67
CA LEU A 156 -16.04 14.80 8.74
C LEU A 156 -17.52 15.13 8.99
N ALA A 157 -17.91 15.46 10.21
CA ALA A 157 -19.29 15.85 10.54
C ALA A 157 -19.64 17.29 10.11
N ALA A 158 -18.64 18.17 10.03
CA ALA A 158 -18.79 19.56 9.65
C ALA A 158 -18.85 19.80 8.13
N GLN A 159 -18.65 18.78 7.32
CA GLN A 159 -18.67 18.81 5.84
C GLN A 159 -20.01 18.31 5.31
#